data_514ce8642ec96d9c3f099d726ca11172
#
_entry.id   514ce8642ec96d9c3f099d726ca11172
#
_cell.length_a   1.000
_cell.length_b   1.000
_cell.length_c   1.000
_cell.angle_alpha   90.00
_cell.angle_beta   90.00
_cell.angle_gamma   90.00
#
_symmetry.space_group_name_H-M   'P 1'
#
loop_
_entity.id
_entity.type
_entity.pdbx_description
1 polymer ?
#
loop_
_entity_poly.entity_id
_entity_poly.type
_entity_poly.pdbx_seq_one_letter_code
_entity_poly.pdbx_strand_id
1 'polypeptide(L)'
;MSNYSNNNNVYEDKLYNKILLLSRNKLLYTDFSLEDTFENRINLIFLHISFLFIKIKEKNGENKYKIFYQKMFDYIFKRIEENMRELGWGDVTVNKKMKYLVKIFYNILLNCEKYHDKNKSTKSDFLQKCLRLNNKQKQANNHKLVEYFDKYLSFCIDLTHDNVLKGELNFKYK
;
A
#
# COMPACT_ATOMS: atom_id res chain seq x y z
N MET A 1 -15.71 33.64 -4.84
CA MET A 1 -16.42 32.81 -3.83
C MET A 1 -16.12 31.36 -4.11
N SER A 2 -15.60 30.67 -3.15
CA SER A 2 -15.47 29.25 -2.82
C SER A 2 -14.01 28.78 -2.65
N ASN A 3 -13.45 29.19 -1.49
CA ASN A 3 -12.22 28.60 -0.95
C ASN A 3 -12.56 27.78 0.33
N TYR A 4 -13.40 26.75 0.21
CA TYR A 4 -13.82 25.92 1.35
C TYR A 4 -13.62 24.42 1.13
N SER A 5 -12.49 23.97 0.56
CA SER A 5 -12.27 22.53 0.41
C SER A 5 -10.84 22.01 0.68
N ASN A 6 -9.94 22.79 1.28
CA ASN A 6 -8.54 22.39 1.35
C ASN A 6 -7.96 21.99 2.72
N ASN A 7 -8.74 21.87 3.80
CA ASN A 7 -8.16 21.56 5.12
C ASN A 7 -8.55 20.20 5.74
N ASN A 8 -9.30 19.34 5.05
CA ASN A 8 -9.86 18.14 5.71
C ASN A 8 -9.02 16.84 5.55
N ASN A 9 -7.98 16.80 4.73
CA ASN A 9 -7.24 15.58 4.44
C ASN A 9 -5.72 15.72 4.61
N VAL A 10 -5.25 16.61 5.48
CA VAL A 10 -3.81 16.90 5.64
C VAL A 10 -3.00 15.67 6.06
N TYR A 11 -3.55 14.86 6.96
CA TYR A 11 -2.85 13.66 7.46
C TYR A 11 -2.92 12.50 6.46
N GLU A 12 -4.07 12.34 5.78
CA GLU A 12 -4.25 11.35 4.73
C GLU A 12 -3.31 11.64 3.54
N ASP A 13 -3.20 12.90 3.13
CA ASP A 13 -2.26 13.33 2.08
C ASP A 13 -0.80 13.07 2.48
N LYS A 14 -0.43 13.46 3.70
CA LYS A 14 0.91 13.22 4.23
C LYS A 14 1.26 11.74 4.26
N LEU A 15 0.36 10.89 4.74
CA LEU A 15 0.57 9.44 4.80
C LEU A 15 0.65 8.84 3.39
N TYR A 16 -0.27 9.22 2.51
CA TYR A 16 -0.28 8.77 1.12
C TYR A 16 1.04 9.10 0.41
N ASN A 17 1.52 10.33 0.56
CA ASN A 17 2.79 10.76 -0.05
C ASN A 17 3.98 9.95 0.48
N LYS A 18 4.01 9.59 1.76
CA LYS A 18 5.03 8.70 2.33
C LYS A 18 4.96 7.30 1.74
N ILE A 19 3.75 6.72 1.63
CA ILE A 19 3.53 5.40 1.01
C ILE A 19 3.91 5.44 -0.47
N LEU A 20 3.57 6.52 -1.17
CA LEU A 20 3.93 6.71 -2.57
C LEU A 20 5.45 6.73 -2.77
N LEU A 21 6.19 7.39 -1.89
CA LEU A 21 7.66 7.38 -1.91
C LEU A 21 8.22 5.98 -1.68
N LEU A 22 7.65 5.19 -0.76
CA LEU A 22 8.04 3.79 -0.54
C LEU A 22 7.78 2.94 -1.78
N SER A 23 6.61 3.08 -2.41
CA SER A 23 6.25 2.33 -3.63
C SER A 23 7.10 2.71 -4.85
N ARG A 24 7.70 3.90 -4.84
CA ARG A 24 8.61 4.42 -5.90
C ARG A 24 10.08 4.26 -5.55
N ASN A 25 10.41 3.57 -4.45
CA ASN A 25 11.81 3.35 -4.08
C ASN A 25 12.52 2.60 -5.20
N LYS A 26 13.58 3.22 -5.73
CA LYS A 26 14.37 2.70 -6.87
C LYS A 26 14.86 1.27 -6.62
N LEU A 27 15.23 0.95 -5.40
CA LEU A 27 15.72 -0.38 -4.99
C LEU A 27 14.74 -1.52 -5.33
N LEU A 28 13.42 -1.28 -5.25
CA LEU A 28 12.41 -2.27 -5.61
C LEU A 28 12.50 -2.68 -7.09
N TYR A 29 12.85 -1.74 -7.95
CA TYR A 29 12.90 -1.93 -9.41
C TYR A 29 14.27 -2.37 -9.91
N THR A 30 15.35 -1.86 -9.31
CA THR A 30 16.74 -2.21 -9.71
C THR A 30 17.22 -3.50 -9.07
N ASP A 31 17.16 -3.58 -7.74
CA ASP A 31 17.80 -4.66 -6.97
C ASP A 31 16.86 -5.85 -6.75
N PHE A 32 15.54 -5.60 -6.62
CA PHE A 32 14.54 -6.65 -6.48
C PHE A 32 13.91 -7.03 -7.83
N SER A 33 14.24 -6.29 -8.89
CA SER A 33 13.80 -6.57 -10.27
C SER A 33 12.28 -6.59 -10.46
N LEU A 34 11.56 -5.74 -9.74
CA LEU A 34 10.13 -5.55 -10.02
C LEU A 34 9.95 -4.88 -11.39
N GLU A 35 8.95 -5.33 -12.13
CA GLU A 35 8.54 -4.64 -13.35
C GLU A 35 7.95 -3.27 -12.99
N ASP A 36 8.43 -2.21 -13.66
CA ASP A 36 7.89 -0.86 -13.45
C ASP A 36 6.58 -0.68 -14.24
N THR A 37 5.50 -1.24 -13.71
CA THR A 37 4.16 -1.18 -14.27
C THR A 37 3.21 -0.43 -13.35
N PHE A 38 2.13 0.11 -13.93
CA PHE A 38 1.05 0.72 -13.16
C PHE A 38 0.50 -0.25 -12.08
N GLU A 39 0.32 -1.52 -12.44
CA GLU A 39 -0.21 -2.53 -11.51
C GLU A 39 0.72 -2.80 -10.34
N ASN A 40 2.03 -2.95 -10.57
CA ASN A 40 3.00 -3.14 -9.49
C ASN A 40 3.05 -1.92 -8.56
N ARG A 41 3.01 -0.70 -9.09
CA ARG A 41 2.98 0.53 -8.28
C ARG A 41 1.76 0.59 -7.39
N ILE A 42 0.57 0.25 -7.91
CA ILE A 42 -0.66 0.21 -7.13
C ILE A 42 -0.63 -0.90 -6.07
N ASN A 43 -0.18 -2.10 -6.44
CA ASN A 43 -0.09 -3.22 -5.50
C ASN A 43 0.94 -2.96 -4.37
N LEU A 44 2.03 -2.24 -4.65
CA LEU A 44 2.96 -1.78 -3.62
C LEU A 44 2.29 -0.79 -2.66
N ILE A 45 1.48 0.16 -3.16
CA ILE A 45 0.69 1.06 -2.30
C ILE A 45 -0.25 0.24 -1.42
N PHE A 46 -0.96 -0.73 -2.00
CA PHE A 46 -1.88 -1.59 -1.26
C PHE A 46 -1.20 -2.45 -0.19
N LEU A 47 -0.03 -3.02 -0.49
CA LEU A 47 0.76 -3.77 0.49
C LEU A 47 1.20 -2.89 1.66
N HIS A 48 1.77 -1.71 1.39
CA HIS A 48 2.23 -0.82 2.44
C HIS A 48 1.10 -0.32 3.34
N ILE A 49 -0.03 0.11 2.75
CA ILE A 49 -1.16 0.60 3.56
C ILE A 49 -1.86 -0.53 4.32
N SER A 50 -1.88 -1.76 3.79
CA SER A 50 -2.50 -2.89 4.47
C SER A 50 -1.84 -3.21 5.80
N PHE A 51 -0.51 -3.19 5.90
CA PHE A 51 0.18 -3.39 7.17
C PHE A 51 -0.11 -2.28 8.19
N LEU A 52 -0.24 -1.02 7.73
CA LEU A 52 -0.65 0.09 8.60
C LEU A 52 -2.10 -0.06 9.07
N PHE A 53 -3.00 -0.52 8.20
CA PHE A 53 -4.39 -0.77 8.57
C PHE A 53 -4.54 -1.91 9.59
N ILE A 54 -3.69 -2.94 9.52
CA ILE A 54 -3.64 -3.99 10.53
C ILE A 54 -3.24 -3.39 11.89
N LYS A 55 -2.22 -2.54 11.91
CA LYS A 55 -1.81 -1.85 13.15
C LYS A 55 -2.95 -1.03 13.76
N ILE A 56 -3.70 -0.30 12.93
CA ILE A 56 -4.84 0.50 13.40
C ILE A 56 -5.98 -0.39 13.91
N LYS A 57 -6.20 -1.55 13.28
CA LYS A 57 -7.26 -2.50 13.65
C LYS A 57 -7.13 -3.03 15.09
N GLU A 58 -5.93 -3.05 15.66
CA GLU A 58 -5.72 -3.42 17.06
C GLU A 58 -6.52 -2.57 18.05
N LYS A 59 -6.94 -1.37 17.63
CA LYS A 59 -7.78 -0.41 18.41
C LYS A 59 -9.24 -0.33 17.92
N ASN A 60 -9.79 -1.43 17.47
CA ASN A 60 -11.12 -1.52 16.83
C ASN A 60 -12.31 -0.93 17.63
N GLY A 61 -12.16 -0.66 18.93
CA GLY A 61 -13.21 -0.08 19.77
C GLY A 61 -13.36 1.45 19.61
N GLU A 62 -12.36 2.14 19.08
CA GLU A 62 -12.35 3.60 19.03
C GLU A 62 -12.84 4.12 17.67
N ASN A 63 -13.87 4.95 17.69
CA ASN A 63 -14.51 5.49 16.47
C ASN A 63 -13.53 6.26 15.56
N LYS A 64 -12.53 6.95 16.17
CA LYS A 64 -11.53 7.72 15.41
C LYS A 64 -10.71 6.86 14.43
N TYR A 65 -10.42 5.61 14.77
CA TYR A 65 -9.65 4.71 13.88
C TYR A 65 -10.50 4.19 12.72
N LYS A 66 -11.80 3.94 12.95
CA LYS A 66 -12.73 3.58 11.87
C LYS A 66 -12.88 4.72 10.87
N ILE A 67 -13.01 5.96 11.38
CA ILE A 67 -13.11 7.16 10.54
C ILE A 67 -11.82 7.35 9.74
N PHE A 68 -10.66 7.19 10.36
CA PHE A 68 -9.38 7.31 9.67
C PHE A 68 -9.22 6.23 8.58
N TYR A 69 -9.55 4.98 8.89
CA TYR A 69 -9.53 3.88 7.91
C TYR A 69 -10.36 4.23 6.67
N GLN A 70 -11.62 4.66 6.89
CA GLN A 70 -12.52 5.01 5.79
C GLN A 70 -11.98 6.19 4.98
N LYS A 71 -11.55 7.27 5.64
CA LYS A 71 -10.98 8.45 4.97
C LYS A 71 -9.74 8.09 4.15
N MET A 72 -8.85 7.28 4.71
CA MET A 72 -7.63 6.87 4.01
C MET A 72 -7.92 5.97 2.82
N PHE A 73 -8.88 5.04 2.97
CA PHE A 73 -9.37 4.21 1.87
C PHE A 73 -9.92 5.08 0.73
N ASP A 74 -10.85 5.97 1.04
CA ASP A 74 -11.47 6.86 0.04
C ASP A 74 -10.42 7.75 -0.63
N TYR A 75 -9.47 8.28 0.14
CA TYR A 75 -8.39 9.11 -0.37
C TYR A 75 -7.50 8.36 -1.37
N ILE A 76 -7.04 7.16 -1.02
CA ILE A 76 -6.19 6.34 -1.91
C ILE A 76 -6.91 6.03 -3.21
N PHE A 77 -8.16 5.57 -3.15
CA PHE A 77 -8.91 5.21 -4.34
C PHE A 77 -9.24 6.41 -5.21
N LYS A 78 -9.53 7.57 -4.61
CA LYS A 78 -9.67 8.84 -5.34
C LYS A 78 -8.38 9.20 -6.09
N ARG A 79 -7.22 9.11 -5.43
CA ARG A 79 -5.91 9.41 -6.07
C ARG A 79 -5.58 8.45 -7.22
N ILE A 80 -5.92 7.18 -7.08
CA ILE A 80 -5.75 6.18 -8.13
C ILE A 80 -6.66 6.49 -9.33
N GLU A 81 -7.92 6.84 -9.08
CA GLU A 81 -8.87 7.23 -10.12
C GLU A 81 -8.40 8.47 -10.87
N GLU A 82 -7.98 9.51 -10.16
CA GLU A 82 -7.42 10.73 -10.73
C GLU A 82 -6.23 10.42 -11.65
N ASN A 83 -5.29 9.58 -11.22
CA ASN A 83 -4.14 9.17 -12.01
C ASN A 83 -4.54 8.43 -13.31
N MET A 84 -5.54 7.56 -13.27
CA MET A 84 -6.02 6.88 -14.47
C MET A 84 -6.63 7.87 -15.46
N ARG A 85 -7.36 8.87 -14.97
CA ARG A 85 -7.95 9.92 -15.81
C ARG A 85 -6.88 10.82 -16.42
N GLU A 86 -5.85 11.19 -15.66
CA GLU A 86 -4.69 11.94 -16.14
C GLU A 86 -3.92 11.18 -17.24
N LEU A 87 -3.91 9.84 -17.19
CA LEU A 87 -3.35 8.98 -18.22
C LEU A 87 -4.26 8.86 -19.47
N GLY A 88 -5.41 9.53 -19.49
CA GLY A 88 -6.32 9.55 -20.62
C GLY A 88 -7.28 8.35 -20.70
N TRP A 89 -7.45 7.59 -19.61
CA TRP A 89 -8.39 6.47 -19.63
C TRP A 89 -9.84 6.95 -19.59
N GLY A 90 -10.67 6.40 -20.46
CA GLY A 90 -12.10 6.75 -20.54
C GLY A 90 -12.90 6.23 -19.34
N ASP A 91 -14.02 6.87 -19.04
CA ASP A 91 -14.86 6.62 -17.85
C ASP A 91 -15.25 5.14 -17.65
N VAL A 92 -15.64 4.46 -18.72
CA VAL A 92 -16.04 3.05 -18.67
C VAL A 92 -14.87 2.18 -18.22
N THR A 93 -13.67 2.43 -18.74
CA THR A 93 -12.45 1.71 -18.40
C THR A 93 -12.05 1.99 -16.96
N VAL A 94 -12.07 3.25 -16.52
CA VAL A 94 -11.77 3.66 -15.15
C VAL A 94 -12.72 2.98 -14.18
N ASN A 95 -14.03 3.05 -14.40
CA ASN A 95 -15.02 2.43 -13.54
C ASN A 95 -14.85 0.91 -13.41
N LYS A 96 -14.56 0.22 -14.52
CA LYS A 96 -14.29 -1.22 -14.52
C LYS A 96 -13.02 -1.55 -13.74
N LYS A 97 -11.96 -0.77 -13.96
CA LYS A 97 -10.67 -0.98 -13.28
C LYS A 97 -10.77 -0.68 -11.79
N MET A 98 -11.50 0.37 -11.38
CA MET A 98 -11.72 0.70 -9.97
C MET A 98 -12.41 -0.45 -9.22
N LYS A 99 -13.48 -1.02 -9.77
CA LYS A 99 -14.14 -2.21 -9.17
C LYS A 99 -13.19 -3.39 -9.01
N TYR A 100 -12.32 -3.62 -9.97
CA TYR A 100 -11.29 -4.66 -9.91
C TYR A 100 -10.25 -4.36 -8.83
N LEU A 101 -9.75 -3.12 -8.75
CA LEU A 101 -8.74 -2.72 -7.77
C LEU A 101 -9.25 -2.80 -6.33
N VAL A 102 -10.52 -2.49 -6.07
CA VAL A 102 -11.14 -2.69 -4.75
C VAL A 102 -11.06 -4.17 -4.32
N LYS A 103 -11.36 -5.11 -5.23
CA LYS A 103 -11.24 -6.54 -4.93
C LYS A 103 -9.80 -6.96 -4.64
N ILE A 104 -8.85 -6.46 -5.42
CA ILE A 104 -7.41 -6.71 -5.21
C ILE A 104 -6.97 -6.17 -3.85
N PHE A 105 -7.36 -4.94 -3.51
CA PHE A 105 -7.04 -4.34 -2.21
C PHE A 105 -7.50 -5.21 -1.04
N TYR A 106 -8.77 -5.61 -1.02
CA TYR A 106 -9.28 -6.47 0.06
C TYR A 106 -8.62 -7.84 0.10
N ASN A 107 -8.29 -8.43 -1.03
CA ASN A 107 -7.54 -9.68 -1.08
C ASN A 107 -6.13 -9.50 -0.47
N ILE A 108 -5.42 -8.44 -0.81
CA ILE A 108 -4.11 -8.11 -0.23
C ILE A 108 -4.24 -7.89 1.28
N LEU A 109 -5.19 -7.09 1.73
CA LEU A 109 -5.42 -6.78 3.15
C LEU A 109 -5.65 -8.06 3.98
N LEU A 110 -6.55 -8.94 3.54
CA LEU A 110 -6.82 -10.22 4.21
C LEU A 110 -5.60 -11.14 4.29
N ASN A 111 -4.77 -11.15 3.23
CA ASN A 111 -3.54 -11.93 3.24
C ASN A 111 -2.46 -11.32 4.14
N CYS A 112 -2.41 -9.99 4.23
CA CYS A 112 -1.51 -9.28 5.15
C CYS A 112 -1.88 -9.53 6.62
N GLU A 113 -3.17 -9.65 6.97
CA GLU A 113 -3.59 -10.00 8.34
C GLU A 113 -2.96 -11.29 8.87
N LYS A 114 -2.75 -12.26 7.99
CA LYS A 114 -2.14 -13.55 8.31
C LYS A 114 -0.65 -13.64 7.94
N TYR A 115 -0.04 -12.53 7.53
CA TYR A 115 1.31 -12.55 6.97
C TYR A 115 2.36 -12.93 8.02
N HIS A 116 2.20 -12.48 9.25
CA HIS A 116 3.16 -12.78 10.35
C HIS A 116 3.32 -14.29 10.56
N ASP A 117 2.23 -15.03 10.54
CA ASP A 117 2.19 -16.46 10.84
C ASP A 117 2.65 -17.37 9.70
N LYS A 118 2.86 -16.79 8.51
CA LYS A 118 3.28 -17.53 7.33
C LYS A 118 4.78 -17.85 7.36
N ASN A 119 5.14 -19.05 6.88
CA ASN A 119 6.53 -19.37 6.58
C ASN A 119 7.06 -18.60 5.36
N LYS A 120 8.38 -18.59 5.17
CA LYS A 120 9.03 -17.83 4.08
C LYS A 120 8.53 -18.21 2.69
N SER A 121 8.25 -19.48 2.43
CA SER A 121 7.73 -19.95 1.13
C SER A 121 6.36 -19.36 0.85
N THR A 122 5.43 -19.46 1.80
CA THR A 122 4.06 -18.91 1.67
C THR A 122 4.06 -17.38 1.54
N LYS A 123 4.97 -16.68 2.25
CA LYS A 123 5.17 -15.22 2.10
C LYS A 123 5.64 -14.90 0.67
N SER A 124 6.62 -15.65 0.17
CA SER A 124 7.14 -15.51 -1.19
C SER A 124 6.03 -15.70 -2.23
N ASP A 125 5.25 -16.79 -2.11
CA ASP A 125 4.15 -17.09 -3.05
C ASP A 125 3.08 -15.99 -3.05
N PHE A 126 2.76 -15.45 -1.86
CA PHE A 126 1.83 -14.33 -1.74
C PHE A 126 2.35 -13.08 -2.45
N LEU A 127 3.61 -12.68 -2.20
CA LEU A 127 4.20 -11.50 -2.81
C LEU A 127 4.34 -11.65 -4.34
N GLN A 128 4.65 -12.85 -4.84
CA GLN A 128 4.70 -13.12 -6.28
C GLN A 128 3.33 -13.06 -6.97
N LYS A 129 2.25 -13.37 -6.26
CA LYS A 129 0.89 -13.19 -6.77
C LYS A 129 0.49 -11.70 -6.85
N CYS A 130 1.04 -10.89 -5.95
CA CYS A 130 0.76 -9.45 -5.91
C CYS A 130 1.67 -8.65 -6.86
N LEU A 131 2.94 -9.05 -7.01
CA LEU A 131 3.98 -8.27 -7.67
C LEU A 131 4.65 -9.07 -8.79
N ARG A 132 4.73 -8.47 -9.96
CA ARG A 132 5.41 -9.08 -11.12
C ARG A 132 6.90 -8.77 -11.09
N LEU A 133 7.70 -9.83 -11.15
CA LEU A 133 9.17 -9.77 -11.25
C LEU A 133 9.62 -10.02 -12.68
N ASN A 134 10.67 -9.33 -13.10
CA ASN A 134 11.38 -9.63 -14.34
C ASN A 134 11.95 -11.05 -14.28
N ASN A 135 11.75 -11.83 -15.34
CA ASN A 135 11.96 -13.27 -15.39
C ASN A 135 13.41 -13.75 -15.15
N LYS A 136 14.42 -12.86 -15.22
CA LYS A 136 15.83 -13.26 -15.23
C LYS A 136 16.41 -13.68 -13.87
N GLN A 137 15.75 -13.38 -12.73
CA GLN A 137 16.30 -13.69 -11.38
C GLN A 137 15.21 -13.95 -10.33
N LYS A 138 14.12 -14.61 -10.70
CA LYS A 138 12.92 -14.74 -9.83
C LYS A 138 13.19 -15.29 -8.43
N GLN A 139 14.01 -16.34 -8.27
CA GLN A 139 14.19 -16.98 -6.95
C GLN A 139 15.01 -16.14 -5.96
N ALA A 140 16.13 -15.56 -6.39
CA ALA A 140 16.98 -14.75 -5.53
C ALA A 140 16.30 -13.45 -5.08
N ASN A 141 15.50 -12.84 -5.97
CA ASN A 141 14.85 -11.56 -5.69
C ASN A 141 13.57 -11.69 -4.85
N ASN A 142 12.91 -12.85 -4.89
CA ASN A 142 11.78 -13.16 -4.00
C ASN A 142 12.18 -13.12 -2.52
N HIS A 143 13.37 -13.62 -2.20
CA HIS A 143 13.87 -13.58 -0.81
C HIS A 143 14.06 -12.13 -0.33
N LYS A 144 14.56 -11.25 -1.18
CA LYS A 144 14.73 -9.82 -0.86
C LYS A 144 13.40 -9.11 -0.64
N LEU A 145 12.36 -9.45 -1.41
CA LEU A 145 11.01 -8.91 -1.20
C LEU A 145 10.42 -9.37 0.13
N VAL A 146 10.57 -10.65 0.48
CA VAL A 146 10.11 -11.17 1.78
C VAL A 146 10.84 -10.44 2.91
N GLU A 147 12.16 -10.28 2.82
CA GLU A 147 12.95 -9.56 3.82
C GLU A 147 12.51 -8.09 3.95
N TYR A 148 12.26 -7.42 2.82
CA TYR A 148 11.76 -6.05 2.82
C TYR A 148 10.43 -5.92 3.56
N PHE A 149 9.45 -6.77 3.24
CA PHE A 149 8.13 -6.70 3.87
C PHE A 149 8.14 -7.23 5.30
N ASP A 150 9.02 -8.16 5.68
CA ASP A 150 9.23 -8.55 7.08
C ASP A 150 9.76 -7.38 7.91
N LYS A 151 10.75 -6.63 7.41
CA LYS A 151 11.25 -5.41 8.06
C LYS A 151 10.19 -4.31 8.11
N TYR A 152 9.41 -4.15 7.05
CA TYR A 152 8.33 -3.17 7.02
C TYR A 152 7.22 -3.51 8.01
N LEU A 153 6.81 -4.77 8.10
CA LEU A 153 5.85 -5.25 9.11
C LEU A 153 6.36 -4.99 10.53
N SER A 154 7.60 -5.37 10.82
CA SER A 154 8.22 -5.08 12.13
C SER A 154 8.17 -3.60 12.46
N PHE A 155 8.56 -2.75 11.52
CA PHE A 155 8.46 -1.30 11.67
C PHE A 155 7.01 -0.83 11.95
N CYS A 156 6.01 -1.37 11.25
CA CYS A 156 4.60 -1.02 11.47
C CYS A 156 4.11 -1.44 12.87
N ILE A 157 4.56 -2.59 13.37
CA ILE A 157 4.24 -3.07 14.73
C ILE A 157 4.77 -2.10 15.79
N ASP A 158 5.98 -1.57 15.60
CA ASP A 158 6.64 -0.64 16.53
C ASP A 158 6.06 0.78 16.50
N LEU A 159 5.30 1.14 15.44
CA LEU A 159 4.66 2.46 15.35
C LEU A 159 3.58 2.63 16.42
N THR A 160 3.49 3.83 16.97
CA THR A 160 2.31 4.21 17.76
C THR A 160 1.11 4.47 16.85
N HIS A 161 -0.10 4.21 17.35
CA HIS A 161 -1.33 4.50 16.61
C HIS A 161 -1.42 5.99 16.23
N ASP A 162 -1.00 6.89 17.13
CA ASP A 162 -1.01 8.33 16.89
C ASP A 162 -0.07 8.75 15.77
N ASN A 163 1.10 8.10 15.63
CA ASN A 163 2.02 8.36 14.52
C ASN A 163 1.37 8.03 13.18
N VAL A 164 0.64 6.90 13.11
CA VAL A 164 -0.08 6.52 11.90
C VAL A 164 -1.16 7.53 11.57
N LEU A 165 -1.98 7.94 12.56
CA LEU A 165 -3.03 8.94 12.38
C LEU A 165 -2.50 10.30 11.92
N LYS A 166 -1.30 10.69 12.35
CA LYS A 166 -0.62 11.94 11.96
C LYS A 166 0.17 11.82 10.65
N GLY A 167 0.13 10.66 9.99
CA GLY A 167 0.89 10.41 8.77
C GLY A 167 2.40 10.38 8.99
N GLU A 168 2.86 9.99 10.17
CA GLU A 168 4.28 9.90 10.51
C GLU A 168 4.82 8.52 10.18
N LEU A 169 5.38 8.39 8.99
CA LEU A 169 5.95 7.16 8.45
C LEU A 169 7.39 7.43 7.99
N ASN A 170 8.38 6.94 8.76
CA ASN A 170 9.80 7.17 8.50
C ASN A 170 10.58 5.85 8.29
N PHE A 171 9.96 4.90 7.63
CA PHE A 171 10.60 3.63 7.27
C PHE A 171 11.76 3.87 6.30
N LYS A 172 12.92 3.27 6.60
CA LYS A 172 14.09 3.23 5.72
C LYS A 172 14.58 1.79 5.61
N TYR A 173 14.57 1.27 4.42
CA TYR A 173 15.20 -0.01 4.12
C TYR A 173 16.69 0.25 3.79
N LYS A 174 17.57 -0.36 4.56
CA LYS A 174 19.03 -0.32 4.35
C LYS A 174 19.48 -1.65 3.76
#